data_1816689e7a6a99dfa0702ac19578d44a
#
_entry.id   1816689e7a6a99dfa0702ac19578d44a
#
_cell.length_a   1.000
_cell.length_b   1.000
_cell.length_c   1.000
_cell.angle_alpha   90.00
_cell.angle_beta   90.00
_cell.angle_gamma   90.00
#
_symmetry.space_group_name_H-M   'P 1'
#
loop_
_entity.id
_entity.type
_entity.pdbx_description
1 polymer ?
#
loop_
_entity_poly.entity_id
_entity_poly.type
_entity_poly.pdbx_seq_one_letter_code
_entity_poly.pdbx_strand_id
1 'polypeptide(L)'
;YFEENDFYERCLKKEKSIFLIKDSKINHKGNSSVKNIFKDEIEINRNWHLMWSTFYFYEKHFGKITAYKKVLPKLFSAFLKMLFFIIINNKKKRKIYSARLSGIFNSITGNKSWFRPNITKL
;
A
#
# COMPACT_ATOMS: atom_id res chain seq x y z
N TYR A 1 4.39 4.43 -0.92
CA TYR A 1 3.95 4.16 0.48
C TYR A 1 5.14 3.71 1.30
N PHE A 2 5.19 4.09 2.56
CA PHE A 2 6.32 3.86 3.47
C PHE A 2 7.60 4.65 3.15
N GLU A 3 7.58 5.62 2.25
CA GLU A 3 8.73 6.47 1.93
C GLU A 3 9.26 7.22 3.16
N GLU A 4 8.38 7.77 3.97
CA GLU A 4 8.75 8.46 5.22
C GLU A 4 9.32 7.47 6.25
N ASN A 5 8.68 6.30 6.40
CA ASN A 5 9.17 5.24 7.27
C ASN A 5 10.53 4.70 6.80
N ASP A 6 10.71 4.51 5.48
CA ASP A 6 11.99 4.07 4.89
C ASP A 6 13.09 5.11 5.14
N PHE A 7 12.76 6.39 4.99
CA PHE A 7 13.69 7.47 5.30
C PHE A 7 14.08 7.46 6.79
N TYR A 8 13.08 7.35 7.68
CA TYR A 8 13.30 7.28 9.12
C TYR A 8 14.22 6.10 9.51
N GLU A 9 13.94 4.89 9.02
CA GLU A 9 14.77 3.71 9.29
C GLU A 9 16.21 3.87 8.77
N ARG A 10 16.39 4.53 7.62
CA ARG A 10 17.74 4.82 7.09
C ARG A 10 18.47 5.86 7.93
N CYS A 11 17.78 6.85 8.47
CA CYS A 11 18.37 7.83 9.39
C CYS A 11 18.84 7.14 10.68
N LEU A 12 17.98 6.31 11.29
CA LEU A 12 18.34 5.55 12.49
C LEU A 12 19.57 4.67 12.27
N LYS A 13 19.60 3.92 11.15
CA LYS A 13 20.76 3.04 10.83
C LYS A 13 22.06 3.82 10.60
N LYS A 14 21.97 5.11 10.29
CA LYS A 14 23.13 6.00 10.12
C LYS A 14 23.37 6.89 11.34
N GLU A 15 22.72 6.60 12.47
CA GLU A 15 22.85 7.39 13.72
C GLU A 15 22.55 8.89 13.52
N LYS A 16 21.63 9.21 12.59
CA LYS A 16 21.20 10.58 12.34
C LYS A 16 19.99 10.93 13.19
N SER A 17 20.03 12.11 13.79
CA SER A 17 18.90 12.65 14.55
C SER A 17 17.80 13.18 13.62
N ILE A 18 16.54 12.98 14.02
CA ILE A 18 15.37 13.55 13.37
C ILE A 18 14.69 14.46 14.39
N PHE A 19 14.41 15.69 13.99
CA PHE A 19 13.82 16.70 14.87
C PHE A 19 12.41 17.04 14.42
N LEU A 20 11.49 17.11 15.37
CA LEU A 20 10.15 17.67 15.17
C LEU A 20 10.20 19.17 15.43
N ILE A 21 9.95 19.98 14.41
CA ILE A 21 9.87 21.44 14.53
C ILE A 21 8.41 21.80 14.83
N LYS A 22 8.11 22.12 16.10
CA LYS A 22 6.73 22.36 16.58
C LYS A 22 6.04 23.53 15.91
N ASP A 23 6.80 24.57 15.52
CA ASP A 23 6.26 25.79 14.92
C ASP A 23 6.13 25.72 13.39
N SER A 24 6.59 24.65 12.77
CA SER A 24 6.44 24.44 11.34
C SER A 24 5.02 23.93 11.02
N LYS A 25 4.24 24.74 10.32
CA LYS A 25 2.87 24.42 9.89
C LYS A 25 2.80 24.26 8.39
N ILE A 26 2.34 23.11 7.92
CA ILE A 26 2.11 22.83 6.50
C ILE A 26 0.62 22.57 6.28
N ASN A 27 0.01 23.30 5.35
CA ASN A 27 -1.36 23.04 4.93
C ASN A 27 -1.38 21.98 3.82
N HIS A 28 -1.68 20.73 4.18
CA HIS A 28 -1.74 19.62 3.25
C HIS A 28 -3.18 19.43 2.72
N LYS A 29 -3.42 19.87 1.48
CA LYS A 29 -4.71 19.63 0.78
C LYS A 29 -4.77 18.20 0.26
N GLY A 30 -5.12 17.25 1.13
CA GLY A 30 -5.24 15.84 0.77
C GLY A 30 -6.33 15.62 -0.29
N ASN A 31 -6.07 14.71 -1.25
CA ASN A 31 -7.00 14.31 -2.32
C ASN A 31 -7.48 15.39 -3.30
N SER A 32 -6.93 16.60 -3.26
CA SER A 32 -7.33 17.70 -4.15
C SER A 32 -6.90 17.50 -5.62
N SER A 33 -5.90 16.65 -5.87
CA SER A 33 -5.30 16.44 -7.18
C SER A 33 -6.05 15.45 -8.08
N VAL A 34 -7.13 14.82 -7.58
CA VAL A 34 -7.80 13.73 -8.27
C VAL A 34 -9.22 14.10 -8.66
N LYS A 35 -9.53 14.10 -9.96
CA LYS A 35 -10.90 14.23 -10.44
C LYS A 35 -11.76 13.07 -9.93
N ASN A 36 -13.01 13.36 -9.56
CA ASN A 36 -13.95 12.38 -8.97
C ASN A 36 -14.14 11.12 -9.83
N ILE A 37 -14.05 11.25 -11.15
CA ILE A 37 -14.23 10.16 -12.11
C ILE A 37 -13.19 9.03 -11.96
N PHE A 38 -12.00 9.33 -11.41
CA PHE A 38 -10.93 8.36 -11.23
C PHE A 38 -10.80 7.81 -9.80
N LYS A 39 -11.67 8.20 -8.89
CA LYS A 39 -11.57 7.81 -7.47
C LYS A 39 -11.45 6.30 -7.27
N ASP A 40 -12.24 5.52 -7.99
CA ASP A 40 -12.28 4.06 -7.84
C ASP A 40 -10.97 3.42 -8.32
N GLU A 41 -10.46 3.83 -9.47
CA GLU A 41 -9.21 3.31 -10.01
C GLU A 41 -8.01 3.69 -9.13
N ILE A 42 -8.03 4.90 -8.59
CA ILE A 42 -7.00 5.35 -7.65
C ILE A 42 -7.10 4.62 -6.32
N GLU A 43 -8.30 4.34 -5.82
CA GLU A 43 -8.49 3.53 -4.60
C GLU A 43 -7.92 2.12 -4.78
N ILE A 44 -8.17 1.48 -5.92
CA ILE A 44 -7.63 0.17 -6.27
C ILE A 44 -6.09 0.24 -6.33
N ASN A 45 -5.55 1.22 -7.06
CA ASN A 45 -4.10 1.42 -7.18
C ASN A 45 -3.42 1.65 -5.81
N ARG A 46 -4.00 2.51 -4.97
CA ARG A 46 -3.51 2.75 -3.59
C ARG A 46 -3.47 1.46 -2.77
N ASN A 47 -4.52 0.65 -2.83
CA ASN A 47 -4.60 -0.60 -2.08
C ASN A 47 -3.54 -1.62 -2.57
N TRP A 48 -3.30 -1.70 -3.87
CA TRP A 48 -2.26 -2.56 -4.43
C TRP A 48 -0.88 -2.15 -3.94
N HIS A 49 -0.52 -0.85 -4.10
CA HIS A 49 0.78 -0.33 -3.71
C HIS A 49 1.01 -0.38 -2.20
N LEU A 50 -0.01 -0.10 -1.39
CA LEU A 50 0.09 -0.20 0.06
C LEU A 50 0.48 -1.63 0.49
N MET A 51 -0.15 -2.64 -0.10
CA MET A 51 0.12 -4.03 0.23
C MET A 51 1.49 -4.49 -0.28
N TRP A 52 1.85 -4.11 -1.51
CA TRP A 52 3.16 -4.39 -2.08
C TRP A 52 4.27 -3.76 -1.22
N SER A 53 4.13 -2.48 -0.89
CA SER A 53 5.11 -1.73 -0.08
C SER A 53 5.21 -2.26 1.35
N THR A 54 4.13 -2.82 1.91
CA THR A 54 4.17 -3.39 3.26
C THR A 54 5.20 -4.53 3.33
N PHE A 55 5.12 -5.53 2.45
CA PHE A 55 6.10 -6.63 2.47
C PHE A 55 7.50 -6.13 2.17
N TYR A 56 7.67 -5.33 1.09
CA TYR A 56 8.96 -4.80 0.66
C TYR A 56 9.67 -4.02 1.78
N PHE A 57 8.95 -3.13 2.48
CA PHE A 57 9.50 -2.34 3.58
C PHE A 57 9.99 -3.22 4.74
N TYR A 58 9.15 -4.15 5.20
CA TYR A 58 9.52 -5.02 6.31
C TYR A 58 10.63 -6.01 5.94
N GLU A 59 10.64 -6.52 4.71
CA GLU A 59 11.73 -7.37 4.22
C GLU A 59 13.07 -6.61 4.20
N LYS A 60 13.06 -5.39 3.66
CA LYS A 60 14.24 -4.53 3.53
C LYS A 60 14.87 -4.17 4.88
N HIS A 61 14.06 -3.83 5.87
CA HIS A 61 14.53 -3.28 7.14
C HIS A 61 14.64 -4.30 8.27
N PHE A 62 13.78 -5.32 8.27
CA PHE A 62 13.59 -6.24 9.40
C PHE A 62 13.66 -7.72 8.99
N GLY A 63 13.92 -8.01 7.72
CA GLY A 63 14.08 -9.37 7.20
C GLY A 63 12.77 -10.06 6.83
N LYS A 64 12.90 -11.16 6.08
CA LYS A 64 11.79 -11.92 5.49
C LYS A 64 10.78 -12.42 6.52
N ILE A 65 11.24 -12.97 7.63
CA ILE A 65 10.36 -13.55 8.67
C ILE A 65 9.42 -12.48 9.22
N THR A 66 9.95 -11.28 9.51
CA THR A 66 9.14 -10.16 9.99
C THR A 66 8.16 -9.69 8.91
N ALA A 67 8.60 -9.61 7.65
CA ALA A 67 7.72 -9.27 6.54
C ALA A 67 6.54 -10.23 6.41
N TYR A 68 6.78 -11.54 6.46
CA TYR A 68 5.70 -12.55 6.45
C TYR A 68 4.74 -12.38 7.63
N LYS A 69 5.24 -12.23 8.85
CA LYS A 69 4.39 -11.99 10.03
C LYS A 69 3.47 -10.76 9.86
N LYS A 70 3.95 -9.73 9.17
CA LYS A 70 3.16 -8.49 8.92
C LYS A 70 2.14 -8.63 7.81
N VAL A 71 2.40 -9.44 6.78
CA VAL A 71 1.50 -9.51 5.61
C VAL A 71 0.56 -10.72 5.62
N LEU A 72 0.91 -11.85 6.24
CA LEU A 72 0.06 -13.04 6.26
C LEU A 72 -1.35 -12.78 6.83
N PRO A 73 -1.52 -12.09 7.98
CA PRO A 73 -2.84 -11.75 8.47
C PRO A 73 -3.64 -10.86 7.51
N LYS A 74 -2.94 -9.91 6.84
CA LYS A 74 -3.55 -9.02 5.84
C LYS A 74 -3.96 -9.79 4.59
N LEU A 75 -3.15 -10.75 4.15
CA LEU A 75 -3.43 -11.62 3.01
C LEU A 75 -4.66 -12.48 3.30
N PHE A 76 -4.71 -13.14 4.44
CA PHE A 76 -5.85 -13.96 4.86
C PHE A 76 -7.14 -13.14 4.96
N SER A 77 -7.08 -11.99 5.63
CA SER A 77 -8.22 -11.07 5.72
C SER A 77 -8.68 -10.56 4.35
N ALA A 78 -7.75 -10.24 3.45
CA ALA A 78 -8.10 -9.79 2.10
C ALA A 78 -8.75 -10.92 1.28
N PHE A 79 -8.27 -12.15 1.44
CA PHE A 79 -8.84 -13.33 0.78
C PHE A 79 -10.28 -13.59 1.22
N LEU A 80 -10.54 -13.65 2.54
CA LEU A 80 -11.89 -13.85 3.06
C LEU A 80 -12.84 -12.74 2.63
N LYS A 81 -12.39 -11.48 2.68
CA LYS A 81 -13.20 -10.35 2.23
C LYS A 81 -13.46 -10.39 0.72
N MET A 82 -12.49 -10.83 -0.08
CA MET A 82 -12.71 -11.01 -1.52
C MET A 82 -13.82 -12.04 -1.77
N LEU A 83 -13.78 -13.21 -1.11
CA LEU A 83 -14.82 -14.25 -1.22
C LEU A 83 -16.18 -13.70 -0.78
N PHE A 84 -16.26 -13.04 0.36
CA PHE A 84 -17.49 -12.41 0.83
C PHE A 84 -18.07 -11.43 -0.20
N PHE A 85 -17.25 -10.57 -0.80
CA PHE A 85 -17.70 -9.61 -1.81
C PHE A 85 -17.99 -10.22 -3.18
N ILE A 86 -17.56 -11.46 -3.45
CA ILE A 86 -18.05 -12.26 -4.57
C ILE A 86 -19.50 -12.70 -4.30
N ILE A 87 -19.79 -13.24 -3.11
CA ILE A 87 -21.12 -13.73 -2.73
C ILE A 87 -22.16 -12.60 -2.77
N ILE A 88 -21.86 -11.44 -2.19
CA ILE A 88 -22.79 -10.30 -2.19
C ILE A 88 -22.73 -9.47 -3.49
N ASN A 89 -22.04 -9.93 -4.52
CA ASN A 89 -21.89 -9.31 -5.84
C ASN A 89 -21.44 -7.84 -5.82
N ASN A 90 -20.58 -7.45 -4.86
CA ASN A 90 -20.02 -6.10 -4.80
C ASN A 90 -18.74 -6.00 -5.64
N LYS A 91 -18.90 -5.63 -6.92
CA LYS A 91 -17.81 -5.56 -7.90
C LYS A 91 -16.67 -4.63 -7.49
N LYS A 92 -16.99 -3.44 -6.91
CA LYS A 92 -15.98 -2.48 -6.47
C LYS A 92 -15.11 -3.05 -5.34
N LYS A 93 -15.71 -3.55 -4.27
CA LYS A 93 -14.97 -4.12 -3.14
C LYS A 93 -14.17 -5.35 -3.54
N ARG A 94 -14.72 -6.22 -4.40
CA ARG A 94 -14.00 -7.35 -4.97
C ARG A 94 -12.70 -6.92 -5.66
N LYS A 95 -12.74 -5.90 -6.53
CA LYS A 95 -11.54 -5.36 -7.21
C LYS A 95 -10.50 -4.86 -6.22
N ILE A 96 -10.92 -4.15 -5.16
CA ILE A 96 -10.01 -3.64 -4.13
C ILE A 96 -9.29 -4.78 -3.41
N TYR A 97 -10.02 -5.82 -2.98
CA TYR A 97 -9.40 -6.94 -2.24
C TYR A 97 -8.56 -7.84 -3.16
N SER A 98 -8.95 -8.02 -4.42
CA SER A 98 -8.11 -8.66 -5.43
C SER A 98 -6.80 -7.90 -5.64
N ALA A 99 -6.85 -6.57 -5.72
CA ALA A 99 -5.65 -5.74 -5.82
C ALA A 99 -4.73 -5.89 -4.59
N ARG A 100 -5.30 -5.97 -3.38
CA ARG A 100 -4.54 -6.24 -2.15
C ARG A 100 -3.80 -7.57 -2.19
N LEU A 101 -4.48 -8.64 -2.61
CA LEU A 101 -3.87 -9.97 -2.77
C LEU A 101 -2.74 -9.93 -3.79
N SER A 102 -3.04 -9.38 -4.98
CA SER A 102 -2.06 -9.21 -6.05
C SER A 102 -0.83 -8.43 -5.59
N GLY A 103 -1.01 -7.31 -4.87
CA GLY A 103 0.10 -6.49 -4.36
C GLY A 103 1.02 -7.28 -3.42
N ILE A 104 0.45 -8.00 -2.44
CA ILE A 104 1.24 -8.85 -1.54
C ILE A 104 1.98 -9.94 -2.32
N PHE A 105 1.28 -10.65 -3.22
CA PHE A 105 1.85 -11.76 -3.97
C PHE A 105 3.02 -11.30 -4.85
N ASN A 106 2.85 -10.18 -5.57
CA ASN A 106 3.91 -9.62 -6.39
C ASN A 106 5.14 -9.19 -5.57
N SER A 107 4.95 -8.69 -4.35
CA SER A 107 6.06 -8.32 -3.48
C SER A 107 6.79 -9.55 -2.94
N ILE A 108 6.07 -10.59 -2.49
CA ILE A 108 6.65 -11.85 -2.01
C ILE A 108 7.47 -12.55 -3.10
N THR A 109 7.02 -12.51 -4.36
CA THR A 109 7.73 -13.09 -5.50
C THR A 109 8.86 -12.22 -6.05
N GLY A 110 9.14 -11.07 -5.42
CA GLY A 110 10.22 -10.17 -5.81
C GLY A 110 9.92 -9.34 -7.08
N ASN A 111 8.68 -9.34 -7.55
CA ASN A 111 8.31 -8.55 -8.71
C ASN A 111 8.30 -7.05 -8.39
N LYS A 112 8.74 -6.25 -9.37
CA LYS A 112 8.73 -4.79 -9.27
C LYS A 112 7.30 -4.26 -9.10
N SER A 113 7.18 -3.08 -8.50
CA SER A 113 5.92 -2.35 -8.36
C SER A 113 5.47 -1.80 -9.73
N TRP A 114 4.68 -2.58 -10.46
CA TRP A 114 4.27 -2.29 -11.83
C TRP A 114 2.83 -1.77 -11.97
N PHE A 115 1.96 -2.06 -11.01
CA PHE A 115 0.54 -1.73 -11.12
C PHE A 115 0.30 -0.23 -11.31
N ARG A 116 -0.52 0.12 -12.30
CA ARG A 116 -0.91 1.52 -12.60
C ARG A 116 -2.42 1.60 -12.76
N PRO A 117 -3.07 2.73 -12.39
CA PRO A 117 -4.49 2.92 -12.61
C PRO A 117 -4.79 2.99 -14.11
N ASN A 118 -5.91 2.41 -14.52
CA ASN A 118 -6.39 2.54 -15.89
C ASN A 118 -7.15 3.87 -16.04
N ILE A 119 -6.48 4.89 -16.55
CA ILE A 119 -7.02 6.24 -16.77
C ILE A 119 -7.31 6.54 -18.25
N THR A 120 -7.21 5.54 -19.12
CA THR A 120 -7.39 5.71 -20.58
C THR A 120 -8.86 5.76 -21.04
N LYS A 121 -9.81 5.74 -20.11
CA LYS A 121 -11.24 5.97 -20.44
C LYS A 121 -11.57 7.44 -20.25
N LEU A 122 -11.06 8.26 -21.12
CA LEU A 122 -11.57 9.60 -21.44
C LEU A 122 -12.40 9.54 -22.72
#